data_b4d22d25fc18e6ff55c126be4169bf57
#
_entry.id   b4d22d25fc18e6ff55c126be4169bf57
#
_cell.length_a   1.000
_cell.length_b   1.000
_cell.length_c   1.000
_cell.angle_alpha   90.00
_cell.angle_beta   90.00
_cell.angle_gamma   90.00
#
_symmetry.space_group_name_H-M   'P 1'
#
loop_
_entity.id
_entity.type
_entity.pdbx_description
1 polymer ?
#
loop_
_entity_poly.entity_id
_entity_poly.type
_entity_poly.pdbx_seq_one_letter_code
_entity_poly.pdbx_strand_id
1 'polypeptide(L)'
;MLKVLRENYLGKIKMIYIDPPYNTGNDFVYNDDFAQGREEFEQSSGLFDEDGNQVVDPMQRNAESNGRFHTDWLNMIYPRLKVARDLLKDDGVIFISIDENEVENLKRVCDEIFGAKNFVAELIWSAGRKNDSKYISVSHEYILCYFRNADHIKENKIIWREKKQGLDDIYSAYAKLKKEFGNDIKAIEKGLKTWFKALPDGHPAKDHKHYNRVDNKGIYFASDISWPGGGGPKYEVLHPLTGKPVKVPSRGWITNSTTLHEWIDADKVDFGESEKSVPTLKAYLCDNEYAVPYSVFYKDGRAASKRLATLMGDKMFENPKDEEIIQRIIEFCGIHDGDIVMDFFSGSGTTAQSVFHASINKKINIKFILVQLRELITEDNATAEKGKKVARAAIALCDELGVPHNICEIAKERIRRAGEKVKAEAGLQGQGLDIGFRVLKLDSSNMEDVFYTPEDFDETKIVGLIDNVKSDRTPLDLLFQVLPELGIELSAKIEEKDVNGKKVFFVDGTYLVATFDTDVNESTVTEIAKMKPDYFVMRDASAANDNVLDNFEQIFKHYSPDTIRKIL
;
A
#
# COMPACT_ATOMS: atom_id res chain seq x y z
N MET A 1 15.93 -4.64 8.76
CA MET A 1 15.18 -4.44 7.51
C MET A 1 14.75 -2.99 7.31
N LEU A 2 13.84 -2.39 8.10
CA LEU A 2 13.35 -1.02 7.88
C LEU A 2 14.47 0.04 7.84
N LYS A 3 15.50 -0.09 8.70
CA LYS A 3 16.67 0.80 8.68
C LYS A 3 17.47 0.70 7.37
N VAL A 4 17.59 -0.50 6.80
CA VAL A 4 18.26 -0.72 5.50
C VAL A 4 17.44 -0.09 4.38
N LEU A 5 16.11 -0.29 4.37
CA LEU A 5 15.22 0.34 3.39
C LEU A 5 15.26 1.88 3.45
N ARG A 6 15.59 2.47 4.59
CA ARG A 6 15.69 3.92 4.75
C ARG A 6 16.74 4.54 3.82
N GLU A 7 17.81 3.83 3.48
CA GLU A 7 18.87 4.34 2.60
C GLU A 7 18.32 4.69 1.20
N ASN A 8 17.44 3.85 0.65
CA ASN A 8 16.89 4.07 -0.70
C ASN A 8 15.52 4.71 -0.74
N TYR A 9 14.73 4.56 0.34
CA TYR A 9 13.31 4.92 0.35
C TYR A 9 12.96 6.07 1.29
N LEU A 10 13.95 6.80 1.79
CA LEU A 10 13.74 8.01 2.59
C LEU A 10 12.85 9.00 1.83
N GLY A 11 11.68 9.33 2.39
CA GLY A 11 10.74 10.26 1.79
C GLY A 11 10.13 9.80 0.45
N LYS A 12 10.10 8.49 0.14
CA LYS A 12 9.58 7.96 -1.12
C LYS A 12 8.27 7.20 -1.00
N ILE A 13 7.87 6.75 0.19
CA ILE A 13 6.67 5.94 0.40
C ILE A 13 5.44 6.85 0.47
N LYS A 14 4.47 6.62 -0.40
CA LYS A 14 3.22 7.39 -0.44
C LYS A 14 2.22 6.96 0.64
N MET A 15 2.10 5.66 0.85
CA MET A 15 1.18 5.11 1.83
C MET A 15 1.84 3.96 2.59
N ILE A 16 1.69 3.96 3.89
CA ILE A 16 1.99 2.82 4.74
C ILE A 16 0.67 2.32 5.32
N TYR A 17 0.41 1.02 5.21
CA TYR A 17 -0.64 0.32 5.94
C TYR A 17 0.01 -0.77 6.77
N ILE A 18 -0.33 -0.88 8.05
CA ILE A 18 0.16 -1.94 8.91
C ILE A 18 -0.96 -2.51 9.79
N ASP A 19 -0.80 -3.79 10.08
CA ASP A 19 -1.65 -4.57 10.97
C ASP A 19 -0.78 -5.26 12.03
N PRO A 20 -0.28 -4.51 13.05
CA PRO A 20 0.58 -5.06 14.08
C PRO A 20 -0.20 -6.03 14.99
N PRO A 21 0.47 -6.86 15.79
CA PRO A 21 -0.18 -7.62 16.85
C PRO A 21 -1.02 -6.72 17.76
N TYR A 22 -2.22 -7.15 18.13
CA TYR A 22 -3.16 -6.33 18.91
C TYR A 22 -2.96 -6.40 20.42
N ASN A 23 -2.01 -7.21 20.87
CA ASN A 23 -1.68 -7.42 22.28
C ASN A 23 -2.87 -7.99 23.08
N THR A 24 -3.52 -9.02 22.57
CA THR A 24 -4.71 -9.67 23.18
C THR A 24 -4.35 -10.69 24.26
N GLY A 25 -3.08 -10.76 24.70
CA GLY A 25 -2.55 -11.74 25.66
C GLY A 25 -2.19 -13.09 25.02
N ASN A 26 -2.52 -13.30 23.75
CA ASN A 26 -2.14 -14.46 22.97
C ASN A 26 -1.22 -14.11 21.79
N ASP A 27 -1.00 -12.83 21.55
CA ASP A 27 -0.20 -12.34 20.46
C ASP A 27 1.29 -12.45 20.77
N PHE A 28 2.06 -12.64 19.73
CA PHE A 28 3.51 -12.62 19.81
C PHE A 28 4.02 -11.19 19.63
N VAL A 29 4.90 -10.76 20.51
CA VAL A 29 5.68 -9.52 20.35
C VAL A 29 7.13 -9.89 20.04
N TYR A 30 7.77 -9.09 19.21
CA TYR A 30 9.17 -9.28 18.88
C TYR A 30 10.04 -8.84 20.07
N ASN A 31 11.00 -9.68 20.45
CA ASN A 31 11.92 -9.37 21.55
C ASN A 31 13.03 -8.45 21.02
N ASP A 32 12.73 -7.15 20.92
CA ASP A 32 13.68 -6.12 20.51
C ASP A 32 14.28 -5.47 21.75
N ASP A 33 15.38 -6.00 22.26
CA ASP A 33 16.13 -5.32 23.32
C ASP A 33 17.08 -4.28 22.70
N PHE A 34 16.67 -3.01 22.73
CA PHE A 34 17.46 -1.89 22.20
C PHE A 34 18.57 -1.43 23.14
N ALA A 35 18.70 -2.04 24.32
CA ALA A 35 19.73 -1.72 25.31
C ALA A 35 21.04 -2.47 25.04
N GLN A 36 21.03 -3.51 24.21
CA GLN A 36 22.22 -4.31 23.91
C GLN A 36 23.01 -3.71 22.74
N GLY A 37 24.33 -3.74 22.85
CA GLY A 37 25.24 -3.43 21.75
C GLY A 37 25.12 -4.46 20.63
N ARG A 38 25.54 -4.10 19.42
CA ARG A 38 25.43 -4.96 18.23
C ARG A 38 26.08 -6.35 18.45
N GLU A 39 27.23 -6.40 19.09
CA GLU A 39 27.96 -7.64 19.36
C GLU A 39 27.27 -8.52 20.42
N GLU A 40 26.70 -7.90 21.47
CA GLU A 40 25.91 -8.62 22.48
C GLU A 40 24.61 -9.18 21.90
N PHE A 41 23.98 -8.46 20.96
CA PHE A 41 22.76 -8.90 20.28
C PHE A 41 23.04 -10.11 19.36
N GLU A 42 24.14 -10.08 18.60
CA GLU A 42 24.53 -11.18 17.68
C GLU A 42 24.92 -12.44 18.48
N GLN A 43 25.61 -12.31 19.61
CA GLN A 43 25.99 -13.44 20.49
C GLN A 43 24.85 -13.95 21.38
N SER A 44 23.97 -13.05 21.87
CA SER A 44 22.86 -13.43 22.76
C SER A 44 21.60 -13.85 21.99
N SER A 45 21.47 -13.46 20.72
CA SER A 45 20.27 -13.76 19.94
C SER A 45 20.11 -15.25 19.66
N GLY A 46 21.22 -15.99 19.47
CA GLY A 46 21.16 -17.42 19.12
C GLY A 46 20.12 -17.73 18.02
N LEU A 47 19.72 -16.68 17.29
CA LEU A 47 18.62 -16.72 16.33
C LEU A 47 18.93 -17.58 15.11
N PHE A 48 20.23 -17.72 14.84
CA PHE A 48 20.72 -18.48 13.70
C PHE A 48 21.82 -19.43 14.16
N ASP A 49 21.88 -20.66 13.59
CA ASP A 49 23.00 -21.56 13.77
C ASP A 49 24.19 -21.18 12.87
N GLU A 50 25.30 -21.91 13.02
CA GLU A 50 26.52 -21.71 12.21
C GLU A 50 26.27 -21.87 10.70
N ASP A 51 25.18 -22.55 10.32
CA ASP A 51 24.73 -22.76 8.94
C ASP A 51 23.72 -21.70 8.45
N GLY A 52 23.43 -20.66 9.26
CA GLY A 52 22.50 -19.57 8.93
C GLY A 52 21.02 -19.95 9.03
N ASN A 53 20.67 -21.08 9.65
CA ASN A 53 19.29 -21.46 9.90
C ASN A 53 18.77 -20.83 11.18
N GLN A 54 17.53 -20.34 11.16
CA GLN A 54 16.89 -19.78 12.33
C GLN A 54 16.63 -20.86 13.39
N VAL A 55 17.29 -20.77 14.53
CA VAL A 55 17.23 -21.76 15.64
C VAL A 55 16.24 -21.35 16.71
N VAL A 56 16.08 -20.03 16.94
CA VAL A 56 15.18 -19.47 17.95
C VAL A 56 14.12 -18.61 17.29
N ASP A 57 12.86 -18.80 17.68
CA ASP A 57 11.77 -17.92 17.26
C ASP A 57 11.97 -16.54 17.91
N PRO A 58 12.16 -15.46 17.13
CA PRO A 58 12.33 -14.11 17.68
C PRO A 58 11.04 -13.58 18.32
N MET A 59 9.96 -14.34 18.26
CA MET A 59 8.65 -13.96 18.74
C MET A 59 8.38 -14.59 20.10
N GLN A 60 8.12 -13.78 21.11
CA GLN A 60 7.68 -14.23 22.43
C GLN A 60 6.21 -13.90 22.64
N ARG A 61 5.46 -14.85 23.22
CA ARG A 61 4.08 -14.61 23.60
C ARG A 61 4.03 -13.60 24.75
N ASN A 62 3.35 -12.47 24.51
CA ASN A 62 3.10 -11.46 25.53
C ASN A 62 1.81 -11.79 26.28
N ALA A 63 1.94 -12.38 27.48
CA ALA A 63 0.79 -12.76 28.28
C ALA A 63 0.35 -11.60 29.20
N GLU A 64 -0.94 -11.45 29.45
CA GLU A 64 -1.49 -10.43 30.38
C GLU A 64 -0.90 -10.50 31.80
N SER A 65 -0.39 -11.65 32.22
CA SER A 65 0.34 -11.81 33.48
C SER A 65 1.73 -11.18 33.51
N ASN A 66 2.25 -10.73 32.35
CA ASN A 66 3.51 -10.02 32.27
C ASN A 66 3.33 -8.59 32.81
N GLY A 67 4.07 -8.23 33.86
CA GLY A 67 4.06 -6.87 34.43
C GLY A 67 4.50 -5.76 33.47
N ARG A 68 5.07 -6.10 32.31
CA ARG A 68 5.50 -5.20 31.24
C ARG A 68 4.63 -5.30 29.97
N PHE A 69 3.46 -5.89 30.07
CA PHE A 69 2.57 -6.23 28.96
C PHE A 69 2.45 -5.15 27.88
N HIS A 70 2.02 -3.96 28.27
CA HIS A 70 1.93 -2.82 27.34
C HIS A 70 3.31 -2.26 26.96
N THR A 71 4.28 -2.27 27.89
CA THR A 71 5.63 -1.73 27.65
C THR A 71 6.36 -2.52 26.57
N ASP A 72 6.29 -3.84 26.62
CA ASP A 72 6.96 -4.70 25.64
C ASP A 72 6.35 -4.52 24.25
N TRP A 73 5.04 -4.36 24.15
CA TRP A 73 4.38 -4.00 22.89
C TRP A 73 4.80 -2.61 22.39
N LEU A 74 4.86 -1.62 23.27
CA LEU A 74 5.30 -0.26 22.92
C LEU A 74 6.76 -0.24 22.45
N ASN A 75 7.64 -1.00 23.09
CA ASN A 75 9.03 -1.14 22.69
C ASN A 75 9.16 -1.75 21.28
N MET A 76 8.28 -2.68 20.94
CA MET A 76 8.22 -3.24 19.58
C MET A 76 7.75 -2.20 18.55
N ILE A 77 6.66 -1.48 18.81
CA ILE A 77 6.03 -0.64 17.76
C ILE A 77 6.72 0.73 17.58
N TYR A 78 7.19 1.36 18.67
CA TYR A 78 7.73 2.71 18.68
C TYR A 78 8.88 2.93 17.67
N PRO A 79 9.97 2.13 17.70
CA PRO A 79 11.10 2.33 16.78
C PRO A 79 10.74 2.07 15.33
N ARG A 80 9.78 1.18 15.07
CA ARG A 80 9.28 0.91 13.71
C ARG A 80 8.51 2.09 13.16
N LEU A 81 7.66 2.73 13.95
CA LEU A 81 6.92 3.93 13.55
C LEU A 81 7.85 5.14 13.32
N LYS A 82 8.93 5.28 14.10
CA LYS A 82 9.95 6.33 13.84
C LYS A 82 10.56 6.19 12.46
N VAL A 83 10.97 4.98 12.08
CA VAL A 83 11.52 4.74 10.74
C VAL A 83 10.44 4.89 9.66
N ALA A 84 9.21 4.41 9.91
CA ALA A 84 8.09 4.56 8.99
C ALA A 84 7.81 6.02 8.65
N ARG A 85 7.86 6.92 9.65
CA ARG A 85 7.72 8.36 9.43
C ARG A 85 8.76 8.91 8.47
N ASP A 86 10.03 8.49 8.60
CA ASP A 86 11.12 8.95 7.74
C ASP A 86 10.96 8.46 6.29
N LEU A 87 10.38 7.28 6.11
CA LEU A 87 10.13 6.70 4.78
C LEU A 87 9.01 7.42 4.01
N LEU A 88 8.06 8.05 4.70
CA LEU A 88 6.91 8.70 4.07
C LEU A 88 7.30 9.96 3.31
N LYS A 89 6.69 10.16 2.13
CA LYS A 89 6.68 11.45 1.39
C LYS A 89 6.05 12.55 2.25
N ASP A 90 6.27 13.82 1.92
CA ASP A 90 5.61 14.94 2.61
C ASP A 90 4.07 14.88 2.48
N ASP A 91 3.55 14.40 1.37
CA ASP A 91 2.14 14.11 1.17
C ASP A 91 1.76 12.67 1.50
N GLY A 92 2.62 11.97 2.23
CA GLY A 92 2.45 10.58 2.62
C GLY A 92 1.53 10.40 3.82
N VAL A 93 0.98 9.19 3.96
CA VAL A 93 0.00 8.83 4.98
C VAL A 93 0.28 7.44 5.54
N ILE A 94 0.03 7.26 6.84
CA ILE A 94 0.04 5.95 7.49
C ILE A 94 -1.34 5.60 8.02
N PHE A 95 -1.74 4.34 7.82
CA PHE A 95 -2.92 3.71 8.39
C PHE A 95 -2.48 2.53 9.26
N ILE A 96 -2.96 2.46 10.49
CA ILE A 96 -2.57 1.45 11.46
C ILE A 96 -3.82 0.81 12.04
N SER A 97 -4.04 -0.47 11.73
CA SER A 97 -5.12 -1.26 12.32
C SER A 97 -4.80 -1.62 13.76
N ILE A 98 -5.80 -1.57 14.64
CA ILE A 98 -5.68 -1.91 16.05
C ILE A 98 -7.08 -2.17 16.64
N ASP A 99 -7.17 -2.85 17.77
CA ASP A 99 -8.39 -2.99 18.55
C ASP A 99 -8.37 -2.17 19.85
N GLU A 100 -9.34 -2.40 20.72
CA GLU A 100 -9.50 -1.69 21.99
C GLU A 100 -8.37 -1.90 22.99
N ASN A 101 -7.53 -2.94 22.82
CA ASN A 101 -6.47 -3.24 23.80
C ASN A 101 -5.36 -2.19 23.80
N GLU A 102 -4.97 -1.70 22.62
CA GLU A 102 -3.80 -0.80 22.48
C GLU A 102 -4.10 0.50 21.71
N VAL A 103 -5.34 0.79 21.30
CA VAL A 103 -5.66 1.99 20.50
C VAL A 103 -5.23 3.29 21.19
N GLU A 104 -5.43 3.43 22.50
CA GLU A 104 -5.07 4.61 23.26
C GLU A 104 -3.55 4.80 23.36
N ASN A 105 -2.80 3.72 23.62
CA ASN A 105 -1.36 3.73 23.68
C ASN A 105 -0.74 4.02 22.32
N LEU A 106 -1.25 3.39 21.27
CA LEU A 106 -0.84 3.62 19.89
C LEU A 106 -1.06 5.07 19.48
N LYS A 107 -2.22 5.63 19.81
CA LYS A 107 -2.54 7.03 19.49
C LYS A 107 -1.54 7.99 20.13
N ARG A 108 -1.20 7.80 21.41
CA ARG A 108 -0.20 8.64 22.12
C ARG A 108 1.19 8.55 21.47
N VAL A 109 1.62 7.34 21.11
CA VAL A 109 2.89 7.13 20.40
C VAL A 109 2.88 7.79 19.02
N CYS A 110 1.78 7.68 18.29
CA CYS A 110 1.65 8.34 16.99
C CYS A 110 1.63 9.88 17.12
N ASP A 111 0.95 10.42 18.14
CA ASP A 111 0.95 11.87 18.42
C ASP A 111 2.37 12.38 18.73
N GLU A 112 3.20 11.59 19.42
CA GLU A 112 4.60 11.92 19.68
C GLU A 112 5.47 11.85 18.41
N ILE A 113 5.35 10.75 17.66
CA ILE A 113 6.21 10.48 16.49
C ILE A 113 5.81 11.36 15.30
N PHE A 114 4.55 11.36 14.92
CA PHE A 114 4.06 12.08 13.74
C PHE A 114 3.69 13.54 14.07
N GLY A 115 3.34 13.81 15.32
CA GLY A 115 2.80 15.09 15.79
C GLY A 115 1.26 15.09 15.77
N ALA A 116 0.63 15.49 16.87
CA ALA A 116 -0.84 15.48 17.02
C ALA A 116 -1.57 16.31 15.92
N LYS A 117 -0.95 17.36 15.38
CA LYS A 117 -1.50 18.16 14.26
C LYS A 117 -1.65 17.38 12.95
N ASN A 118 -0.94 16.26 12.82
CA ASN A 118 -0.96 15.39 11.63
C ASN A 118 -1.98 14.27 11.76
N PHE A 119 -2.68 14.16 12.89
CA PHE A 119 -3.80 13.23 13.05
C PHE A 119 -4.93 13.59 12.08
N VAL A 120 -5.39 12.60 11.31
CA VAL A 120 -6.45 12.77 10.32
C VAL A 120 -7.79 12.30 10.88
N ALA A 121 -7.84 11.03 11.26
CA ALA A 121 -9.05 10.41 11.76
C ALA A 121 -8.74 9.05 12.43
N GLU A 122 -9.67 8.63 13.25
CA GLU A 122 -9.83 7.26 13.71
C GLU A 122 -10.98 6.64 12.91
N LEU A 123 -10.63 5.70 12.04
CA LEU A 123 -11.61 5.00 11.24
C LEU A 123 -12.15 3.82 12.06
N ILE A 124 -13.45 3.62 12.05
CA ILE A 124 -14.13 2.53 12.74
C ILE A 124 -14.60 1.52 11.72
N TRP A 125 -14.00 0.35 11.72
CA TRP A 125 -14.43 -0.76 10.89
C TRP A 125 -15.28 -1.73 11.69
N SER A 126 -16.58 -1.76 11.41
CA SER A 126 -17.51 -2.76 11.95
C SER A 126 -17.40 -4.05 11.14
N ALA A 127 -16.76 -5.07 11.73
CA ALA A 127 -16.43 -6.33 11.07
C ALA A 127 -17.53 -7.40 11.15
N GLY A 128 -18.53 -7.22 12.02
CA GLY A 128 -19.64 -8.16 12.20
C GLY A 128 -20.23 -8.12 13.60
N ARG A 129 -21.42 -8.69 13.76
CA ARG A 129 -22.07 -8.78 15.07
C ARG A 129 -21.68 -10.10 15.72
N LYS A 130 -20.92 -10.03 16.83
CA LYS A 130 -20.71 -11.14 17.75
C LYS A 130 -21.70 -10.96 18.92
N ASN A 131 -22.20 -12.03 19.48
CA ASN A 131 -23.15 -12.01 20.62
C ASN A 131 -22.68 -12.98 21.70
N ASP A 132 -21.40 -12.87 22.04
CA ASP A 132 -20.67 -13.76 22.96
C ASP A 132 -20.27 -13.08 24.27
N SER A 133 -20.52 -11.79 24.42
CA SER A 133 -20.24 -11.03 25.65
C SER A 133 -21.44 -11.00 26.60
N LYS A 134 -21.15 -10.94 27.91
CA LYS A 134 -22.17 -10.79 28.96
C LYS A 134 -22.81 -9.40 29.02
N TYR A 135 -22.12 -8.37 28.53
CA TYR A 135 -22.55 -6.98 28.67
C TYR A 135 -22.71 -6.32 27.30
N ILE A 136 -21.60 -5.89 26.71
CA ILE A 136 -21.56 -5.24 25.40
C ILE A 136 -20.57 -5.99 24.53
N SER A 137 -21.02 -6.49 23.38
CA SER A 137 -20.14 -7.11 22.39
C SER A 137 -19.46 -6.05 21.54
N VAL A 138 -18.14 -5.92 21.64
CA VAL A 138 -17.34 -5.10 20.74
C VAL A 138 -17.34 -5.77 19.37
N SER A 139 -17.74 -5.03 18.34
CA SER A 139 -17.94 -5.56 16.99
C SER A 139 -17.20 -4.75 15.92
N HIS A 140 -16.21 -3.98 16.33
CA HIS A 140 -15.44 -3.12 15.46
C HIS A 140 -13.95 -3.15 15.82
N GLU A 141 -13.15 -2.72 14.87
CA GLU A 141 -11.72 -2.46 15.01
C GLU A 141 -11.48 -1.00 14.60
N TYR A 142 -10.33 -0.47 14.98
CA TYR A 142 -9.93 0.89 14.67
C TYR A 142 -8.84 0.88 13.60
N ILE A 143 -8.80 1.94 12.78
CA ILE A 143 -7.67 2.23 11.90
C ILE A 143 -7.25 3.68 12.16
N LEU A 144 -6.13 3.89 12.83
CA LEU A 144 -5.58 5.21 13.05
C LEU A 144 -4.95 5.74 11.76
N CYS A 145 -5.23 7.00 11.44
CA CYS A 145 -4.73 7.65 10.23
C CYS A 145 -3.95 8.92 10.57
N TYR A 146 -2.68 9.00 10.11
CA TYR A 146 -1.82 10.18 10.29
C TYR A 146 -1.17 10.57 8.96
N PHE A 147 -1.16 11.88 8.66
CA PHE A 147 -0.30 12.42 7.62
C PHE A 147 1.17 12.50 8.09
N ARG A 148 2.09 12.46 7.14
CA ARG A 148 3.47 12.85 7.39
C ARG A 148 3.57 14.36 7.65
N ASN A 149 2.86 15.18 6.88
CA ASN A 149 2.88 16.64 6.96
C ASN A 149 1.53 17.25 6.54
N ALA A 150 0.66 17.54 7.51
CA ALA A 150 -0.67 18.10 7.27
C ALA A 150 -0.62 19.52 6.68
N ASP A 151 0.42 20.30 6.98
CA ASP A 151 0.59 21.63 6.41
C ASP A 151 0.82 21.55 4.90
N HIS A 152 1.69 20.63 4.46
CA HIS A 152 1.92 20.35 3.03
C HIS A 152 0.64 19.91 2.31
N ILE A 153 -0.17 19.03 2.92
CA ILE A 153 -1.46 18.59 2.38
C ILE A 153 -2.39 19.80 2.18
N LYS A 154 -2.46 20.69 3.16
CA LYS A 154 -3.32 21.88 3.12
C LYS A 154 -2.85 22.91 2.08
N GLU A 155 -1.56 23.19 2.03
CA GLU A 155 -0.95 24.15 1.09
C GLU A 155 -1.16 23.72 -0.36
N ASN A 156 -1.00 22.43 -0.64
CA ASN A 156 -1.20 21.84 -1.96
C ASN A 156 -2.66 21.47 -2.27
N LYS A 157 -3.60 21.79 -1.36
CA LYS A 157 -5.04 21.52 -1.53
C LYS A 157 -5.35 20.07 -1.89
N ILE A 158 -4.57 19.13 -1.34
CA ILE A 158 -4.79 17.70 -1.56
C ILE A 158 -6.07 17.29 -0.85
N ILE A 159 -6.99 16.69 -1.59
CA ILE A 159 -8.28 16.25 -1.08
C ILE A 159 -8.51 14.80 -1.42
N TRP A 160 -9.07 14.07 -0.47
CA TRP A 160 -9.46 12.67 -0.68
C TRP A 160 -10.89 12.57 -1.16
N ARG A 161 -11.12 11.65 -2.08
CA ARG A 161 -12.44 11.37 -2.64
C ARG A 161 -12.58 9.89 -2.90
N GLU A 162 -13.74 9.34 -2.55
CA GLU A 162 -14.13 7.98 -2.92
C GLU A 162 -15.41 8.00 -3.75
N LYS A 163 -15.55 7.01 -4.64
CA LYS A 163 -16.77 6.82 -5.39
C LYS A 163 -17.89 6.38 -4.44
N LYS A 164 -19.03 7.06 -4.48
CA LYS A 164 -20.18 6.72 -3.66
C LYS A 164 -20.65 5.30 -3.95
N GLN A 165 -20.95 4.54 -2.91
CA GLN A 165 -21.40 3.16 -3.05
C GLN A 165 -22.82 3.11 -3.64
N GLY A 166 -23.13 2.04 -4.41
CA GLY A 166 -24.45 1.84 -5.00
C GLY A 166 -24.74 2.64 -6.28
N LEU A 167 -23.79 3.43 -6.80
CA LEU A 167 -23.99 4.18 -8.04
C LEU A 167 -24.15 3.27 -9.26
N ASP A 168 -23.39 2.17 -9.34
CA ASP A 168 -23.44 1.24 -10.45
C ASP A 168 -24.82 0.57 -10.55
N ASP A 169 -25.46 0.30 -9.39
CA ASP A 169 -26.83 -0.21 -9.34
C ASP A 169 -27.84 0.83 -9.84
N ILE A 170 -27.65 2.11 -9.47
CA ILE A 170 -28.50 3.21 -9.94
C ILE A 170 -28.38 3.36 -11.45
N TYR A 171 -27.15 3.39 -11.98
CA TYR A 171 -26.92 3.50 -13.43
C TYR A 171 -27.47 2.29 -14.19
N SER A 172 -27.33 1.08 -13.64
CA SER A 172 -27.88 -0.13 -14.22
C SER A 172 -29.41 -0.10 -14.26
N ALA A 173 -30.05 0.34 -13.17
CA ALA A 173 -31.50 0.51 -13.11
C ALA A 173 -31.99 1.57 -14.10
N TYR A 174 -31.31 2.71 -14.16
CA TYR A 174 -31.63 3.77 -15.11
C TYR A 174 -31.49 3.31 -16.56
N ALA A 175 -30.43 2.59 -16.91
CA ALA A 175 -30.23 2.05 -18.25
C ALA A 175 -31.36 1.07 -18.66
N LYS A 176 -31.83 0.23 -17.74
CA LYS A 176 -32.96 -0.67 -17.94
C LYS A 176 -34.25 0.12 -18.21
N LEU A 177 -34.55 1.11 -17.38
CA LEU A 177 -35.73 1.97 -17.51
C LEU A 177 -35.71 2.77 -18.82
N LYS A 178 -34.53 3.31 -19.23
CA LYS A 178 -34.36 4.01 -20.49
C LYS A 178 -34.58 3.09 -21.68
N LYS A 179 -34.16 1.82 -21.59
CA LYS A 179 -34.43 0.82 -22.64
C LYS A 179 -35.93 0.47 -22.74
N GLU A 180 -36.63 0.43 -21.60
CA GLU A 180 -38.04 0.08 -21.50
C GLU A 180 -38.97 1.21 -21.98
N PHE A 181 -38.71 2.45 -21.50
CA PHE A 181 -39.61 3.60 -21.74
C PHE A 181 -39.10 4.59 -22.77
N GLY A 182 -37.92 4.36 -23.36
CA GLY A 182 -37.36 5.23 -24.41
C GLY A 182 -37.14 6.65 -23.92
N ASN A 183 -37.84 7.62 -24.54
CA ASN A 183 -37.76 9.05 -24.23
C ASN A 183 -38.83 9.56 -23.26
N ASP A 184 -39.68 8.67 -22.70
CA ASP A 184 -40.69 9.07 -21.71
C ASP A 184 -40.03 9.31 -20.34
N ILE A 185 -39.59 10.56 -20.15
CA ILE A 185 -38.91 11.01 -18.93
C ILE A 185 -39.78 10.79 -17.69
N LYS A 186 -41.10 11.03 -17.77
CA LYS A 186 -42.03 10.86 -16.64
C LYS A 186 -42.16 9.39 -16.23
N ALA A 187 -42.21 8.49 -17.19
CA ALA A 187 -42.23 7.04 -16.93
C ALA A 187 -40.91 6.56 -16.31
N ILE A 188 -39.76 7.04 -16.82
CA ILE A 188 -38.43 6.72 -16.26
C ILE A 188 -38.29 7.21 -14.80
N GLU A 189 -38.70 8.45 -14.52
CA GLU A 189 -38.67 9.00 -13.13
C GLU A 189 -39.56 8.18 -12.18
N LYS A 190 -40.74 7.80 -12.63
CA LYS A 190 -41.65 6.95 -11.83
C LYS A 190 -41.04 5.57 -11.59
N GLY A 191 -40.45 4.97 -12.61
CA GLY A 191 -39.75 3.70 -12.53
C GLY A 191 -38.59 3.76 -11.53
N LEU A 192 -37.75 4.80 -11.62
CA LEU A 192 -36.61 5.01 -10.73
C LEU A 192 -37.05 5.18 -9.27
N LYS A 193 -38.08 5.99 -9.01
CA LYS A 193 -38.68 6.12 -7.66
C LYS A 193 -39.21 4.80 -7.11
N THR A 194 -39.83 3.98 -7.95
CA THR A 194 -40.34 2.66 -7.59
C THR A 194 -39.18 1.71 -7.27
N TRP A 195 -38.14 1.72 -8.10
CA TRP A 195 -36.93 0.93 -7.87
C TRP A 195 -36.25 1.27 -6.53
N PHE A 196 -36.03 2.55 -6.21
CA PHE A 196 -35.49 2.96 -4.91
C PHE A 196 -36.34 2.48 -3.72
N LYS A 197 -37.65 2.49 -3.85
CA LYS A 197 -38.57 1.99 -2.80
C LYS A 197 -38.48 0.49 -2.60
N ALA A 198 -38.21 -0.26 -3.67
CA ALA A 198 -38.09 -1.71 -3.63
C ALA A 198 -36.76 -2.21 -3.05
N LEU A 199 -35.75 -1.34 -2.94
CA LEU A 199 -34.46 -1.72 -2.36
C LEU A 199 -34.61 -2.10 -0.87
N PRO A 200 -33.90 -3.14 -0.40
CA PRO A 200 -33.89 -3.51 0.99
C PRO A 200 -33.28 -2.39 1.85
N ASP A 201 -33.64 -2.37 3.14
CA ASP A 201 -33.01 -1.44 4.09
C ASP A 201 -31.52 -1.75 4.23
N GLY A 202 -30.71 -0.69 4.24
CA GLY A 202 -29.24 -0.79 4.26
C GLY A 202 -28.59 -0.99 2.89
N HIS A 203 -29.35 -1.04 1.79
CA HIS A 203 -28.77 -1.07 0.45
C HIS A 203 -28.11 0.27 0.12
N PRO A 204 -26.81 0.32 -0.30
CA PRO A 204 -26.06 1.57 -0.49
C PRO A 204 -26.71 2.56 -1.46
N ALA A 205 -27.33 2.07 -2.55
CA ALA A 205 -28.02 2.93 -3.49
C ALA A 205 -29.20 3.69 -2.85
N LYS A 206 -29.78 3.19 -1.75
CA LYS A 206 -30.92 3.82 -1.08
C LYS A 206 -30.58 5.15 -0.43
N ASP A 207 -29.31 5.38 -0.08
CA ASP A 207 -28.82 6.66 0.45
C ASP A 207 -28.88 7.77 -0.59
N HIS A 208 -28.96 7.41 -1.87
CA HIS A 208 -29.02 8.30 -3.02
C HIS A 208 -30.44 8.44 -3.60
N LYS A 209 -31.49 8.03 -2.92
CA LYS A 209 -32.90 8.08 -3.38
C LYS A 209 -33.41 9.48 -3.74
N HIS A 210 -32.70 10.54 -3.30
CA HIS A 210 -33.01 11.91 -3.68
C HIS A 210 -32.67 12.22 -5.14
N TYR A 211 -31.77 11.46 -5.81
CA TYR A 211 -31.53 11.48 -7.24
C TYR A 211 -32.64 10.76 -7.98
N ASN A 212 -33.79 11.41 -8.11
CA ASN A 212 -35.01 10.79 -8.63
C ASN A 212 -35.68 11.59 -9.77
N ARG A 213 -34.99 12.58 -10.29
CA ARG A 213 -35.34 13.34 -11.50
C ARG A 213 -34.43 12.92 -12.64
N VAL A 214 -34.95 13.06 -13.85
CA VAL A 214 -34.24 12.69 -15.08
C VAL A 214 -34.49 13.74 -16.16
N ASP A 215 -33.47 14.03 -16.95
CA ASP A 215 -33.58 14.74 -18.21
C ASP A 215 -32.69 14.10 -19.30
N ASN A 216 -32.46 14.81 -20.40
CA ASN A 216 -31.64 14.31 -21.50
C ASN A 216 -30.15 14.10 -21.11
N LYS A 217 -29.64 14.86 -20.14
CA LYS A 217 -28.26 14.73 -19.63
C LYS A 217 -28.11 13.52 -18.69
N GLY A 218 -29.16 13.22 -17.89
CA GLY A 218 -29.12 12.08 -16.99
C GLY A 218 -29.95 12.26 -15.72
N ILE A 219 -29.54 11.52 -14.69
CA ILE A 219 -30.19 11.52 -13.37
C ILE A 219 -29.72 12.74 -12.57
N TYR A 220 -30.63 13.46 -11.94
CA TYR A 220 -30.32 14.58 -11.06
C TYR A 220 -31.26 14.65 -9.86
N PHE A 221 -30.89 15.43 -8.86
CA PHE A 221 -31.83 15.85 -7.82
C PHE A 221 -32.07 17.37 -7.90
N ALA A 222 -33.27 17.78 -7.52
CA ALA A 222 -33.68 19.18 -7.44
C ALA A 222 -33.09 19.81 -6.17
N SER A 223 -31.96 20.50 -6.32
CA SER A 223 -31.27 21.15 -5.21
C SER A 223 -31.85 22.53 -4.92
N ASP A 224 -31.89 22.90 -3.63
CA ASP A 224 -32.37 24.21 -3.19
C ASP A 224 -31.47 25.33 -3.75
N ILE A 225 -32.09 26.34 -4.36
CA ILE A 225 -31.43 27.51 -4.96
C ILE A 225 -31.53 28.76 -4.07
N SER A 226 -31.98 28.60 -2.83
CA SER A 226 -32.11 29.69 -1.89
C SER A 226 -30.85 29.88 -1.04
N TRP A 227 -30.63 31.16 -0.59
CA TRP A 227 -29.48 31.52 0.21
C TRP A 227 -29.48 30.80 1.58
N PRO A 228 -28.39 30.11 1.97
CA PRO A 228 -28.28 29.53 3.30
C PRO A 228 -28.39 30.59 4.39
N GLY A 229 -29.26 30.39 5.38
CA GLY A 229 -29.44 31.35 6.49
C GLY A 229 -30.26 32.60 6.21
N GLY A 230 -30.63 32.86 4.94
CA GLY A 230 -31.41 34.05 4.57
C GLY A 230 -30.56 35.29 4.21
N GLY A 231 -31.21 36.35 3.73
CA GLY A 231 -30.53 37.59 3.34
C GLY A 231 -29.89 37.58 1.96
N GLY A 232 -30.16 36.54 1.14
CA GLY A 232 -29.67 36.49 -0.22
C GLY A 232 -30.29 37.55 -1.16
N PRO A 233 -29.66 37.84 -2.31
CA PRO A 233 -30.15 38.81 -3.27
C PRO A 233 -31.53 38.42 -3.80
N LYS A 234 -32.37 39.45 -4.04
CA LYS A 234 -33.71 39.27 -4.61
C LYS A 234 -33.79 40.06 -5.91
N TYR A 235 -33.93 39.34 -7.00
CA TYR A 235 -34.12 39.90 -8.34
C TYR A 235 -35.12 39.03 -9.10
N GLU A 236 -35.71 39.61 -10.14
CA GLU A 236 -36.69 38.95 -10.96
C GLU A 236 -36.02 37.99 -11.96
N VAL A 237 -36.60 36.81 -12.13
CA VAL A 237 -36.23 35.81 -13.13
C VAL A 237 -37.48 35.36 -13.84
N LEU A 238 -37.46 35.33 -15.16
CA LEU A 238 -38.62 34.94 -15.97
C LEU A 238 -38.62 33.43 -16.23
N HIS A 239 -39.80 32.83 -16.14
CA HIS A 239 -39.99 31.44 -16.49
C HIS A 239 -39.86 31.26 -18.01
N PRO A 240 -39.02 30.35 -18.53
CA PRO A 240 -38.70 30.25 -19.96
C PRO A 240 -39.89 29.91 -20.84
N LEU A 241 -40.88 29.19 -20.31
CA LEU A 241 -42.07 28.82 -21.10
C LEU A 241 -43.21 29.83 -20.99
N THR A 242 -43.43 30.43 -19.80
CA THR A 242 -44.57 31.32 -19.58
C THR A 242 -44.24 32.80 -19.73
N GLY A 243 -42.96 33.14 -19.76
CA GLY A 243 -42.48 34.53 -19.80
C GLY A 243 -42.82 35.37 -18.57
N LYS A 244 -43.38 34.76 -17.49
CA LYS A 244 -43.76 35.43 -16.26
C LYS A 244 -42.69 35.31 -15.19
N PRO A 245 -42.60 36.25 -14.24
CA PRO A 245 -41.70 36.15 -13.13
C PRO A 245 -41.97 34.91 -12.29
N VAL A 246 -40.89 34.16 -11.99
CA VAL A 246 -40.99 33.01 -11.10
C VAL A 246 -41.02 33.47 -9.63
N LYS A 247 -41.46 32.61 -8.75
CA LYS A 247 -41.45 32.85 -7.31
C LYS A 247 -40.01 32.94 -6.82
N VAL A 248 -39.63 34.13 -6.32
CA VAL A 248 -38.33 34.34 -5.67
C VAL A 248 -38.25 33.56 -4.36
N PRO A 249 -37.15 32.84 -4.07
CA PRO A 249 -36.97 32.19 -2.78
C PRO A 249 -37.16 33.16 -1.60
N SER A 250 -37.84 32.72 -0.55
CA SER A 250 -38.07 33.58 0.63
C SER A 250 -36.76 34.06 1.27
N ARG A 251 -35.73 33.23 1.23
CA ARG A 251 -34.36 33.50 1.73
C ARG A 251 -33.48 34.28 0.73
N GLY A 252 -33.99 34.62 -0.46
CA GLY A 252 -33.23 35.16 -1.58
C GLY A 252 -32.50 34.08 -2.39
N TRP A 253 -31.96 34.45 -3.55
CA TRP A 253 -31.22 33.57 -4.44
C TRP A 253 -29.85 33.21 -3.85
N ILE A 254 -29.35 32.00 -4.12
CA ILE A 254 -28.04 31.53 -3.65
C ILE A 254 -26.87 32.28 -4.31
N THR A 255 -27.11 32.96 -5.42
CA THR A 255 -26.06 33.64 -6.20
C THR A 255 -26.56 34.97 -6.76
N ASN A 256 -25.66 35.75 -7.36
CA ASN A 256 -26.01 36.97 -8.08
C ASN A 256 -26.75 36.67 -9.40
N SER A 257 -27.35 37.71 -9.99
CA SER A 257 -28.14 37.57 -11.21
C SER A 257 -27.32 37.04 -12.41
N THR A 258 -26.09 37.49 -12.59
CA THR A 258 -25.23 37.08 -13.70
C THR A 258 -24.99 35.59 -13.67
N THR A 259 -24.51 35.05 -12.53
CA THR A 259 -24.25 33.62 -12.38
C THR A 259 -25.51 32.77 -12.50
N LEU A 260 -26.67 33.28 -12.03
CA LEU A 260 -27.92 32.54 -12.20
C LEU A 260 -28.31 32.45 -13.68
N HIS A 261 -28.15 33.51 -14.47
CA HIS A 261 -28.41 33.48 -15.90
C HIS A 261 -27.46 32.54 -16.65
N GLU A 262 -26.18 32.53 -16.28
CA GLU A 262 -25.22 31.52 -16.79
C GLU A 262 -25.70 30.09 -16.52
N TRP A 263 -26.27 29.83 -15.33
CA TRP A 263 -26.83 28.51 -15.02
C TRP A 263 -28.10 28.18 -15.82
N ILE A 264 -28.91 29.20 -16.08
CA ILE A 264 -30.12 29.06 -16.95
C ILE A 264 -29.69 28.73 -18.36
N ASP A 265 -28.75 29.47 -18.93
CA ASP A 265 -28.24 29.29 -20.29
C ASP A 265 -27.55 27.91 -20.46
N ALA A 266 -26.92 27.41 -19.39
CA ALA A 266 -26.32 26.08 -19.32
C ALA A 266 -27.32 24.94 -19.03
N ASP A 267 -28.63 25.21 -19.04
CA ASP A 267 -29.72 24.25 -18.69
C ASP A 267 -29.54 23.57 -17.34
N LYS A 268 -28.99 24.30 -16.36
CA LYS A 268 -28.78 23.80 -14.99
C LYS A 268 -29.92 24.11 -14.03
N VAL A 269 -30.95 24.87 -14.46
CA VAL A 269 -32.08 25.28 -13.62
C VAL A 269 -33.34 24.53 -14.06
N ASP A 270 -34.00 23.88 -13.11
CA ASP A 270 -35.31 23.25 -13.30
C ASP A 270 -36.38 24.24 -12.80
N PHE A 271 -37.12 24.79 -13.76
CA PHE A 271 -38.20 25.75 -13.50
C PHE A 271 -39.53 25.08 -13.14
N GLY A 272 -39.63 23.76 -13.31
CA GLY A 272 -40.89 23.04 -13.18
C GLY A 272 -41.87 23.35 -14.33
N GLU A 273 -43.17 23.16 -14.06
CA GLU A 273 -44.22 23.33 -15.06
C GLU A 273 -44.83 24.75 -15.11
N SER A 274 -44.55 25.59 -14.09
CA SER A 274 -45.13 26.94 -14.02
C SER A 274 -44.30 27.89 -13.14
N GLU A 275 -44.52 29.20 -13.32
CA GLU A 275 -43.91 30.31 -12.56
C GLU A 275 -44.30 30.32 -11.07
N LYS A 276 -45.27 29.53 -10.64
CA LYS A 276 -45.78 29.50 -9.25
C LYS A 276 -44.86 28.80 -8.26
N SER A 277 -43.95 28.02 -8.76
CA SER A 277 -42.93 27.30 -7.96
C SER A 277 -41.61 28.07 -7.94
N VAL A 278 -40.82 27.85 -6.88
CA VAL A 278 -39.42 28.28 -6.84
C VAL A 278 -38.61 27.34 -7.71
N PRO A 279 -37.82 27.84 -8.67
CA PRO A 279 -36.92 27.00 -9.45
C PRO A 279 -35.92 26.27 -8.54
N THR A 280 -35.33 25.20 -9.07
CA THR A 280 -34.32 24.42 -8.38
C THR A 280 -33.08 24.24 -9.27
N LEU A 281 -31.93 23.95 -8.68
CA LEU A 281 -30.71 23.64 -9.41
C LEU A 281 -30.66 22.14 -9.71
N LYS A 282 -30.38 21.78 -10.96
CA LYS A 282 -30.18 20.38 -11.36
C LYS A 282 -28.80 19.91 -10.90
N ALA A 283 -28.72 19.20 -9.78
CA ALA A 283 -27.49 18.57 -9.33
C ALA A 283 -27.39 17.15 -9.90
N TYR A 284 -26.61 16.99 -10.95
CA TYR A 284 -26.49 15.72 -11.64
C TYR A 284 -25.69 14.69 -10.86
N LEU A 285 -26.12 13.42 -10.92
CA LEU A 285 -25.43 12.31 -10.28
C LEU A 285 -24.02 12.15 -10.85
N CYS A 286 -23.85 12.23 -12.16
CA CYS A 286 -22.55 12.13 -12.82
C CYS A 286 -21.54 13.22 -12.42
N ASP A 287 -22.02 14.40 -12.03
CA ASP A 287 -21.17 15.49 -11.54
C ASP A 287 -20.84 15.33 -10.03
N ASN A 288 -21.51 14.40 -9.36
CA ASN A 288 -21.45 14.20 -7.90
C ASN A 288 -21.17 12.73 -7.49
N GLU A 289 -20.43 11.99 -8.30
CA GLU A 289 -20.13 10.58 -8.05
C GLU A 289 -19.20 10.35 -6.85
N TYR A 290 -18.40 11.34 -6.52
CA TYR A 290 -17.37 11.24 -5.49
C TYR A 290 -17.74 12.04 -4.24
N ALA A 291 -17.39 11.51 -3.07
CA ALA A 291 -17.58 12.15 -1.77
C ALA A 291 -16.31 12.05 -0.93
N VAL A 292 -16.25 12.82 0.16
CA VAL A 292 -15.24 12.61 1.20
C VAL A 292 -15.51 11.27 1.88
N PRO A 293 -14.49 10.42 2.10
CA PRO A 293 -14.65 9.15 2.80
C PRO A 293 -15.23 9.34 4.20
N TYR A 294 -16.12 8.43 4.61
CA TYR A 294 -16.62 8.39 5.98
C TYR A 294 -15.67 7.62 6.90
N SER A 295 -15.58 8.06 8.16
CA SER A 295 -14.75 7.41 9.18
C SER A 295 -15.36 6.12 9.76
N VAL A 296 -16.63 5.85 9.52
CA VAL A 296 -17.31 4.63 9.98
C VAL A 296 -17.84 3.85 8.79
N PHE A 297 -17.51 2.56 8.72
CA PHE A 297 -17.97 1.69 7.65
C PHE A 297 -18.17 0.25 8.14
N TYR A 298 -19.08 -0.43 7.48
CA TYR A 298 -19.39 -1.84 7.76
C TYR A 298 -18.84 -2.74 6.65
N LYS A 299 -18.15 -3.81 7.03
CA LYS A 299 -17.72 -4.88 6.13
C LYS A 299 -17.59 -6.18 6.92
N ASP A 300 -18.32 -7.23 6.56
CA ASP A 300 -18.24 -8.54 7.25
C ASP A 300 -16.87 -9.18 7.08
N GLY A 301 -16.07 -9.22 8.15
CA GLY A 301 -14.71 -9.79 8.16
C GLY A 301 -14.63 -11.28 7.81
N ARG A 302 -15.74 -12.04 7.95
CA ARG A 302 -15.79 -13.47 7.56
C ARG A 302 -15.70 -13.66 6.05
N ALA A 303 -16.11 -12.66 5.28
CA ALA A 303 -16.04 -12.72 3.83
C ALA A 303 -14.58 -12.78 3.32
N ALA A 304 -13.66 -12.03 3.94
CA ALA A 304 -12.23 -12.04 3.62
C ALA A 304 -11.62 -13.45 3.77
N SER A 305 -11.88 -14.12 4.92
CA SER A 305 -11.42 -15.49 5.15
C SER A 305 -11.93 -16.49 4.10
N LYS A 306 -13.19 -16.34 3.65
CA LYS A 306 -13.76 -17.20 2.61
C LYS A 306 -13.13 -16.93 1.24
N ARG A 307 -12.93 -15.65 0.88
CA ARG A 307 -12.27 -15.27 -0.39
C ARG A 307 -10.85 -15.78 -0.43
N LEU A 308 -10.09 -15.65 0.68
CA LEU A 308 -8.74 -16.18 0.78
C LEU A 308 -8.73 -17.72 0.66
N ALA A 309 -9.61 -18.43 1.36
CA ALA A 309 -9.71 -19.88 1.27
C ALA A 309 -10.04 -20.33 -0.17
N THR A 310 -10.90 -19.62 -0.88
CA THR A 310 -11.20 -19.90 -2.29
C THR A 310 -9.97 -19.68 -3.18
N LEU A 311 -9.19 -18.63 -2.93
CA LEU A 311 -7.97 -18.32 -3.68
C LEU A 311 -6.88 -19.36 -3.44
N MET A 312 -6.70 -19.77 -2.19
CA MET A 312 -5.61 -20.68 -1.79
C MET A 312 -5.96 -22.17 -1.90
N GLY A 313 -7.25 -22.51 -2.01
CA GLY A 313 -7.76 -23.88 -2.03
C GLY A 313 -8.21 -24.40 -0.67
N ASP A 314 -7.69 -23.86 0.43
CA ASP A 314 -8.13 -24.16 1.80
C ASP A 314 -7.84 -22.95 2.71
N LYS A 315 -8.28 -23.05 3.97
CA LYS A 315 -8.02 -22.03 4.99
C LYS A 315 -6.60 -22.17 5.54
N MET A 316 -5.67 -21.31 5.06
CA MET A 316 -4.24 -21.35 5.39
C MET A 316 -3.79 -20.20 6.28
N PHE A 317 -4.70 -19.33 6.70
CA PHE A 317 -4.44 -18.20 7.57
C PHE A 317 -5.65 -17.95 8.48
N GLU A 318 -5.43 -17.62 9.76
CA GLU A 318 -6.57 -17.53 10.70
C GLU A 318 -7.43 -16.30 10.49
N ASN A 319 -6.86 -15.11 10.54
CA ASN A 319 -7.57 -13.85 10.50
C ASN A 319 -6.97 -12.92 9.45
N PRO A 320 -7.09 -13.23 8.14
CA PRO A 320 -6.58 -12.32 7.11
C PRO A 320 -7.37 -11.02 7.15
N LYS A 321 -6.68 -9.90 7.01
CA LYS A 321 -7.35 -8.62 6.79
C LYS A 321 -8.13 -8.64 5.47
N ASP A 322 -9.16 -7.81 5.41
CA ASP A 322 -10.02 -7.71 4.23
C ASP A 322 -9.33 -6.88 3.15
N GLU A 323 -8.99 -7.51 2.03
CA GLU A 323 -8.31 -6.88 0.90
C GLU A 323 -9.12 -5.74 0.28
N GLU A 324 -10.45 -5.80 0.34
CA GLU A 324 -11.32 -4.76 -0.21
C GLU A 324 -11.31 -3.48 0.64
N ILE A 325 -11.02 -3.60 1.95
CA ILE A 325 -10.87 -2.42 2.83
C ILE A 325 -9.55 -1.72 2.53
N ILE A 326 -8.45 -2.47 2.45
CA ILE A 326 -7.15 -1.90 2.13
C ILE A 326 -7.17 -1.30 0.71
N GLN A 327 -7.79 -1.98 -0.25
CA GLN A 327 -8.01 -1.47 -1.60
C GLN A 327 -8.75 -0.13 -1.57
N ARG A 328 -9.88 -0.03 -0.84
CA ARG A 328 -10.66 1.20 -0.69
C ARG A 328 -9.79 2.34 -0.15
N ILE A 329 -8.96 2.07 0.87
CA ILE A 329 -8.04 3.06 1.44
C ILE A 329 -7.02 3.52 0.38
N ILE A 330 -6.40 2.62 -0.36
CA ILE A 330 -5.47 2.93 -1.46
C ILE A 330 -6.16 3.80 -2.52
N GLU A 331 -7.41 3.51 -2.86
CA GLU A 331 -8.12 4.22 -3.92
C GLU A 331 -8.44 5.68 -3.56
N PHE A 332 -8.77 5.98 -2.29
CA PHE A 332 -9.15 7.34 -1.89
C PHE A 332 -7.99 8.22 -1.39
N CYS A 333 -6.88 7.65 -0.91
CA CYS A 333 -5.83 8.42 -0.24
C CYS A 333 -4.87 9.17 -1.17
N GLY A 334 -5.23 9.33 -2.45
CA GLY A 334 -4.47 10.16 -3.38
C GLY A 334 -3.21 9.49 -3.94
N ILE A 335 -3.25 8.17 -4.15
CA ILE A 335 -2.20 7.41 -4.84
C ILE A 335 -2.18 7.75 -6.33
N HIS A 336 -0.99 7.97 -6.88
CA HIS A 336 -0.70 8.24 -8.27
C HIS A 336 0.15 7.13 -8.92
N ASP A 337 0.34 7.23 -10.23
CA ASP A 337 1.17 6.30 -11.00
C ASP A 337 2.60 6.28 -10.47
N GLY A 338 3.15 5.09 -10.26
CA GLY A 338 4.50 4.87 -9.72
C GLY A 338 4.65 5.04 -8.20
N ASP A 339 3.61 5.44 -7.47
CA ASP A 339 3.65 5.53 -6.01
C ASP A 339 3.85 4.16 -5.35
N ILE A 340 4.44 4.18 -4.14
CA ILE A 340 4.77 2.98 -3.38
C ILE A 340 3.84 2.87 -2.17
N VAL A 341 3.21 1.70 -2.02
CA VAL A 341 2.47 1.28 -0.82
C VAL A 341 3.34 0.31 -0.02
N MET A 342 3.50 0.53 1.27
CA MET A 342 4.33 -0.30 2.13
C MET A 342 3.52 -0.93 3.26
N ASP A 343 3.85 -2.19 3.60
CA ASP A 343 3.31 -2.90 4.75
C ASP A 343 4.44 -3.70 5.41
N PHE A 344 4.78 -3.35 6.65
CA PHE A 344 5.86 -4.02 7.38
C PHE A 344 5.38 -4.93 8.53
N PHE A 345 4.08 -5.28 8.51
CA PHE A 345 3.47 -6.39 9.22
C PHE A 345 2.60 -7.18 8.23
N SER A 346 3.19 -7.55 7.09
CA SER A 346 2.42 -7.95 5.91
C SER A 346 1.65 -9.27 6.04
N GLY A 347 1.96 -10.07 7.05
CA GLY A 347 1.27 -11.33 7.34
C GLY A 347 1.12 -12.20 6.10
N SER A 348 -0.10 -12.43 5.68
CA SER A 348 -0.44 -13.23 4.49
C SER A 348 -0.34 -12.48 3.17
N GLY A 349 0.18 -11.25 3.13
CA GLY A 349 0.35 -10.47 1.89
C GLY A 349 -0.94 -9.83 1.35
N THR A 350 -1.88 -9.49 2.23
CA THR A 350 -3.17 -8.87 1.84
C THR A 350 -2.98 -7.57 1.07
N THR A 351 -2.03 -6.74 1.49
CA THR A 351 -1.75 -5.43 0.90
C THR A 351 -1.34 -5.53 -0.57
N ALA A 352 -0.55 -6.54 -0.98
CA ALA A 352 -0.20 -6.73 -2.39
C ALA A 352 -1.42 -7.05 -3.26
N GLN A 353 -2.32 -7.92 -2.80
CA GLN A 353 -3.57 -8.20 -3.50
C GLN A 353 -4.42 -6.93 -3.65
N SER A 354 -4.50 -6.10 -2.60
CA SER A 354 -5.22 -4.82 -2.63
C SER A 354 -4.61 -3.83 -3.63
N VAL A 355 -3.27 -3.81 -3.73
CA VAL A 355 -2.54 -3.00 -4.71
C VAL A 355 -2.87 -3.42 -6.15
N PHE A 356 -2.93 -4.72 -6.44
CA PHE A 356 -3.31 -5.19 -7.78
C PHE A 356 -4.72 -4.74 -8.17
N HIS A 357 -5.69 -4.89 -7.28
CA HIS A 357 -7.06 -4.42 -7.54
C HIS A 357 -7.13 -2.90 -7.73
N ALA A 358 -6.47 -2.13 -6.85
CA ALA A 358 -6.44 -0.68 -6.95
C ALA A 358 -5.75 -0.20 -8.24
N SER A 359 -4.67 -0.86 -8.67
CA SER A 359 -3.97 -0.56 -9.92
C SER A 359 -4.88 -0.69 -11.14
N ILE A 360 -5.68 -1.77 -11.21
CA ILE A 360 -6.66 -1.97 -12.28
C ILE A 360 -7.76 -0.90 -12.23
N ASN A 361 -8.35 -0.66 -11.06
CA ASN A 361 -9.46 0.26 -10.92
C ASN A 361 -9.07 1.71 -11.24
N LYS A 362 -7.88 2.12 -10.82
CA LYS A 362 -7.34 3.46 -11.08
C LYS A 362 -6.62 3.58 -12.43
N LYS A 363 -6.32 2.46 -13.10
CA LYS A 363 -5.53 2.38 -14.35
C LYS A 363 -4.14 3.02 -14.21
N ILE A 364 -3.46 2.74 -13.10
CA ILE A 364 -2.12 3.20 -12.77
C ILE A 364 -1.28 2.03 -12.28
N ASN A 365 0.04 2.18 -12.34
CA ASN A 365 0.97 1.20 -11.77
C ASN A 365 1.35 1.62 -10.34
N ILE A 366 0.92 0.84 -9.35
CA ILE A 366 1.25 1.05 -7.94
C ILE A 366 2.28 0.00 -7.55
N LYS A 367 3.40 0.43 -6.98
CA LYS A 367 4.43 -0.46 -6.44
C LYS A 367 4.09 -0.84 -5.00
N PHE A 368 4.59 -1.99 -4.53
CA PHE A 368 4.46 -2.38 -3.13
C PHE A 368 5.77 -2.86 -2.52
N ILE A 369 5.93 -2.65 -1.22
CA ILE A 369 7.01 -3.21 -0.40
C ILE A 369 6.37 -3.89 0.80
N LEU A 370 6.57 -5.20 0.92
CA LEU A 370 6.09 -5.99 2.04
C LEU A 370 7.27 -6.47 2.88
N VAL A 371 7.17 -6.32 4.18
CA VAL A 371 8.17 -6.83 5.13
C VAL A 371 7.48 -7.78 6.09
N GLN A 372 8.01 -8.99 6.21
CA GLN A 372 7.53 -10.03 7.12
C GLN A 372 8.72 -10.79 7.71
N LEU A 373 8.68 -11.07 8.99
CA LEU A 373 9.60 -12.02 9.62
C LEU A 373 9.22 -13.46 9.23
N ARG A 374 10.21 -14.33 9.17
CA ARG A 374 10.02 -15.76 8.89
C ARG A 374 9.46 -16.45 10.14
N GLU A 375 8.14 -16.40 10.28
CA GLU A 375 7.43 -17.11 11.33
C GLU A 375 7.21 -18.57 10.89
N LEU A 376 7.69 -19.51 11.71
CA LEU A 376 7.55 -20.93 11.45
C LEU A 376 6.11 -21.38 11.69
N ILE A 377 5.57 -22.16 10.79
CA ILE A 377 4.24 -22.74 10.90
C ILE A 377 4.38 -24.13 11.52
N THR A 378 3.88 -24.28 12.75
CA THR A 378 3.84 -25.55 13.46
C THR A 378 2.45 -25.77 14.06
N GLU A 379 2.04 -27.03 14.25
CA GLU A 379 0.78 -27.33 14.94
C GLU A 379 0.83 -26.97 16.43
N ASP A 380 2.00 -26.99 17.03
CA ASP A 380 2.21 -26.73 18.47
C ASP A 380 1.97 -25.26 18.85
N ASN A 381 2.17 -24.34 17.90
CA ASN A 381 1.89 -22.92 18.11
C ASN A 381 0.39 -22.62 18.20
N ALA A 382 -0.46 -23.55 17.76
CA ALA A 382 -1.92 -23.40 17.81
C ALA A 382 -2.53 -24.06 19.05
N THR A 383 -3.20 -23.26 19.86
CA THR A 383 -3.85 -23.72 21.11
C THR A 383 -5.19 -24.42 20.86
N ALA A 384 -5.89 -24.05 19.78
CA ALA A 384 -7.20 -24.57 19.41
C ALA A 384 -7.13 -25.51 18.20
N GLU A 385 -8.01 -26.53 18.14
CA GLU A 385 -8.08 -27.48 17.02
C GLU A 385 -8.34 -26.78 15.68
N LYS A 386 -9.03 -25.66 15.68
CA LYS A 386 -9.23 -24.84 14.49
C LYS A 386 -7.90 -24.26 13.97
N GLY A 387 -7.04 -23.76 14.83
CA GLY A 387 -5.71 -23.26 14.48
C GLY A 387 -4.81 -24.38 13.96
N LYS A 388 -4.82 -25.55 14.61
CA LYS A 388 -4.09 -26.74 14.13
C LYS A 388 -4.51 -27.16 12.71
N LYS A 389 -5.82 -27.11 12.41
CA LYS A 389 -6.30 -27.39 11.06
C LYS A 389 -5.74 -26.41 10.03
N VAL A 390 -5.69 -25.11 10.37
CA VAL A 390 -5.11 -24.07 9.49
C VAL A 390 -3.61 -24.31 9.29
N ALA A 391 -2.88 -24.63 10.36
CA ALA A 391 -1.45 -24.95 10.28
C ALA A 391 -1.19 -26.16 9.39
N ARG A 392 -1.95 -27.27 9.54
CA ARG A 392 -1.83 -28.45 8.68
C ARG A 392 -2.06 -28.12 7.20
N ALA A 393 -3.07 -27.32 6.88
CA ALA A 393 -3.34 -26.93 5.50
C ALA A 393 -2.19 -26.08 4.92
N ALA A 394 -1.64 -25.16 5.71
CA ALA A 394 -0.49 -24.34 5.29
C ALA A 394 0.80 -25.17 5.12
N ILE A 395 1.08 -26.12 6.03
CA ILE A 395 2.20 -27.06 5.93
C ILE A 395 2.05 -27.90 4.66
N ALA A 396 0.87 -28.47 4.42
CA ALA A 396 0.61 -29.29 3.23
C ALA A 396 0.85 -28.52 1.92
N LEU A 397 0.48 -27.23 1.87
CA LEU A 397 0.80 -26.37 0.72
C LEU A 397 2.31 -26.15 0.57
N CYS A 398 3.03 -25.91 1.66
CA CYS A 398 4.49 -25.76 1.62
C CYS A 398 5.17 -27.04 1.13
N ASP A 399 4.70 -28.21 1.58
CA ASP A 399 5.19 -29.50 1.12
C ASP A 399 4.93 -29.72 -0.39
N GLU A 400 3.71 -29.37 -0.86
CA GLU A 400 3.37 -29.44 -2.29
C GLU A 400 4.29 -28.55 -3.14
N LEU A 401 4.62 -27.35 -2.64
CA LEU A 401 5.48 -26.40 -3.32
C LEU A 401 6.99 -26.68 -3.14
N GLY A 402 7.37 -27.59 -2.25
CA GLY A 402 8.77 -27.90 -1.92
C GLY A 402 9.49 -26.72 -1.25
N VAL A 403 8.79 -25.96 -0.39
CA VAL A 403 9.31 -24.77 0.27
C VAL A 403 9.26 -24.89 1.80
N PRO A 404 10.05 -24.13 2.56
CA PRO A 404 10.03 -24.16 4.03
C PRO A 404 8.68 -23.77 4.63
N HIS A 405 8.33 -24.39 5.77
CA HIS A 405 7.06 -24.18 6.47
C HIS A 405 7.07 -22.84 7.24
N ASN A 406 6.86 -21.74 6.54
CA ASN A 406 6.76 -20.42 7.16
C ASN A 406 5.74 -19.52 6.48
N ILE A 407 5.31 -18.48 7.21
CA ILE A 407 4.26 -17.55 6.76
C ILE A 407 4.63 -16.80 5.46
N CYS A 408 5.92 -16.53 5.24
CA CYS A 408 6.38 -15.82 4.04
C CYS A 408 6.12 -16.63 2.77
N GLU A 409 6.23 -17.97 2.83
CA GLU A 409 5.96 -18.82 1.66
C GLU A 409 4.47 -18.81 1.31
N ILE A 410 3.60 -18.85 2.32
CA ILE A 410 2.15 -18.70 2.13
C ILE A 410 1.82 -17.34 1.52
N ALA A 411 2.44 -16.26 2.03
CA ALA A 411 2.25 -14.91 1.50
C ALA A 411 2.69 -14.80 0.02
N LYS A 412 3.85 -15.32 -0.33
CA LYS A 412 4.36 -15.34 -1.71
C LYS A 412 3.41 -16.06 -2.66
N GLU A 413 2.88 -17.21 -2.24
CA GLU A 413 1.93 -17.98 -3.05
C GLU A 413 0.59 -17.24 -3.19
N ARG A 414 0.09 -16.60 -2.11
CA ARG A 414 -1.09 -15.74 -2.20
C ARG A 414 -0.89 -14.62 -3.20
N ILE A 415 0.26 -13.94 -3.18
CA ILE A 415 0.54 -12.82 -4.09
C ILE A 415 0.52 -13.31 -5.55
N ARG A 416 1.13 -14.47 -5.87
CA ARG A 416 1.12 -15.06 -7.20
C ARG A 416 -0.31 -15.36 -7.67
N ARG A 417 -1.08 -16.12 -6.88
CA ARG A 417 -2.45 -16.50 -7.22
C ARG A 417 -3.37 -15.27 -7.33
N ALA A 418 -3.21 -14.28 -6.43
CA ALA A 418 -3.99 -13.05 -6.49
C ALA A 418 -3.68 -12.23 -7.75
N GLY A 419 -2.40 -12.09 -8.10
CA GLY A 419 -1.97 -11.38 -9.31
C GLY A 419 -2.55 -12.01 -10.58
N GLU A 420 -2.41 -13.32 -10.74
CA GLU A 420 -2.97 -14.04 -11.90
C GLU A 420 -4.49 -13.93 -11.96
N LYS A 421 -5.17 -14.08 -10.82
CA LYS A 421 -6.63 -13.93 -10.74
C LYS A 421 -7.09 -12.54 -11.16
N VAL A 422 -6.50 -11.49 -10.58
CA VAL A 422 -6.85 -10.10 -10.88
C VAL A 422 -6.61 -9.78 -12.36
N LYS A 423 -5.48 -10.24 -12.90
CA LYS A 423 -5.13 -10.07 -14.31
C LYS A 423 -6.13 -10.76 -15.24
N ALA A 424 -6.55 -11.97 -14.90
CA ALA A 424 -7.54 -12.73 -15.68
C ALA A 424 -8.93 -12.09 -15.62
N GLU A 425 -9.37 -11.66 -14.43
CA GLU A 425 -10.68 -11.01 -14.23
C GLU A 425 -10.77 -9.65 -14.95
N ALA A 426 -9.66 -8.91 -15.02
CA ALA A 426 -9.59 -7.61 -15.69
C ALA A 426 -9.55 -7.73 -17.23
N GLY A 427 -9.32 -8.92 -17.81
CA GLY A 427 -9.29 -9.16 -19.23
C GLY A 427 -8.29 -8.25 -19.96
N LEU A 428 -8.74 -7.48 -20.94
CA LEU A 428 -7.87 -6.57 -21.71
C LEU A 428 -7.20 -5.50 -20.84
N GLN A 429 -7.86 -5.03 -19.79
CA GLN A 429 -7.30 -4.04 -18.86
C GLN A 429 -6.17 -4.64 -18.00
N GLY A 430 -6.18 -5.95 -17.80
CA GLY A 430 -5.15 -6.66 -17.02
C GLY A 430 -3.85 -6.90 -17.79
N GLN A 431 -3.81 -6.72 -19.12
CA GLN A 431 -2.61 -7.01 -19.93
C GLN A 431 -1.39 -6.17 -19.55
N GLY A 432 -1.61 -4.93 -19.07
CA GLY A 432 -0.54 -4.05 -18.61
C GLY A 432 -0.22 -4.13 -17.11
N LEU A 433 -0.92 -4.97 -16.35
CA LEU A 433 -0.69 -5.09 -14.91
C LEU A 433 0.61 -5.85 -14.63
N ASP A 434 1.54 -5.21 -13.94
CA ASP A 434 2.72 -5.86 -13.38
C ASP A 434 2.35 -6.61 -12.11
N ILE A 435 2.43 -7.96 -12.17
CA ILE A 435 2.18 -8.86 -11.05
C ILE A 435 3.46 -9.49 -10.51
N GLY A 436 4.61 -9.11 -11.09
CA GLY A 436 5.92 -9.57 -10.65
C GLY A 436 6.33 -8.96 -9.32
N PHE A 437 7.13 -9.70 -8.55
CA PHE A 437 7.76 -9.20 -7.34
C PHE A 437 9.10 -9.86 -7.08
N ARG A 438 9.97 -9.16 -6.39
CA ARG A 438 11.27 -9.67 -5.93
C ARG A 438 11.16 -10.12 -4.49
N VAL A 439 11.89 -11.18 -4.15
CA VAL A 439 12.01 -11.68 -2.78
C VAL A 439 13.44 -11.46 -2.33
N LEU A 440 13.61 -10.68 -1.29
CA LEU A 440 14.92 -10.37 -0.69
C LEU A 440 14.92 -10.84 0.76
N LYS A 441 16.04 -11.38 1.20
CA LYS A 441 16.27 -11.75 2.61
C LYS A 441 17.28 -10.78 3.21
N LEU A 442 17.04 -10.35 4.44
CA LEU A 442 18.08 -9.70 5.22
C LEU A 442 18.98 -10.80 5.80
N ASP A 443 20.25 -10.71 5.53
CA ASP A 443 21.27 -11.66 5.95
C ASP A 443 22.49 -10.91 6.51
N SER A 444 23.51 -11.62 6.94
CA SER A 444 24.82 -11.07 7.27
C SER A 444 25.46 -10.40 6.04
N SER A 445 26.53 -9.64 6.25
CA SER A 445 27.33 -9.06 5.17
C SER A 445 27.71 -10.14 4.14
N ASN A 446 27.73 -9.77 2.85
CA ASN A 446 28.25 -10.64 1.80
C ASN A 446 29.79 -10.80 1.87
N MET A 447 30.45 -9.94 2.65
CA MET A 447 31.88 -9.97 2.85
C MET A 447 32.25 -10.85 4.03
N GLU A 448 33.40 -11.51 3.99
CA GLU A 448 34.00 -12.20 5.13
C GLU A 448 34.28 -11.20 6.27
N ASP A 449 34.10 -11.65 7.51
CA ASP A 449 34.36 -10.84 8.69
C ASP A 449 35.88 -10.74 8.90
N VAL A 450 36.43 -9.54 8.75
CA VAL A 450 37.87 -9.27 8.92
C VAL A 450 38.10 -8.72 10.32
N PHE A 451 37.89 -9.53 11.35
CA PHE A 451 38.27 -9.21 12.72
C PHE A 451 39.52 -10.03 13.08
N TYR A 452 40.70 -9.45 12.87
CA TYR A 452 41.94 -10.02 13.39
C TYR A 452 42.33 -9.22 14.62
N THR A 453 42.42 -9.89 15.78
CA THR A 453 43.26 -9.37 16.84
C THR A 453 44.72 -9.53 16.41
N PRO A 454 45.67 -8.68 16.84
CA PRO A 454 47.10 -8.83 16.51
C PRO A 454 47.66 -10.23 16.79
N GLU A 455 47.04 -10.97 17.71
CA GLU A 455 47.40 -12.32 18.09
C GLU A 455 46.89 -13.41 17.12
N ASP A 456 45.83 -13.11 16.33
CA ASP A 456 45.20 -14.02 15.36
C ASP A 456 45.79 -13.85 13.94
N PHE A 457 46.74 -12.93 13.76
CA PHE A 457 47.33 -12.64 12.47
C PHE A 457 48.32 -13.75 12.05
N ASP A 458 47.95 -14.50 10.99
CA ASP A 458 48.79 -15.52 10.40
C ASP A 458 49.01 -15.18 8.90
N GLU A 459 50.27 -15.19 8.43
CA GLU A 459 50.62 -14.91 7.04
C GLU A 459 49.91 -15.82 6.04
N THR A 460 49.52 -17.04 6.44
CA THR A 460 48.76 -17.95 5.59
C THR A 460 47.32 -17.50 5.35
N LYS A 461 46.77 -16.66 6.22
CA LYS A 461 45.42 -16.09 6.05
C LYS A 461 45.41 -14.91 5.07
N ILE A 462 46.54 -14.29 4.77
CA ILE A 462 46.65 -13.20 3.78
C ILE A 462 46.23 -13.67 2.38
N VAL A 463 46.55 -14.91 2.03
CA VAL A 463 46.20 -15.49 0.73
C VAL A 463 44.67 -15.68 0.59
N GLY A 464 43.95 -15.91 1.69
CA GLY A 464 42.48 -15.98 1.71
C GLY A 464 41.79 -14.61 1.68
N LEU A 465 42.50 -13.50 1.87
CA LEU A 465 41.97 -12.13 1.80
C LEU A 465 41.83 -11.59 0.36
N ILE A 466 42.33 -12.30 -0.63
CA ILE A 466 42.21 -11.91 -2.06
C ILE A 466 40.75 -11.98 -2.52
N ASP A 467 39.99 -12.93 -2.00
CA ASP A 467 38.54 -12.99 -2.22
C ASP A 467 37.82 -12.80 -0.87
N ASN A 468 37.39 -11.59 -0.63
CA ASN A 468 36.71 -11.18 0.60
C ASN A 468 35.20 -11.45 0.59
N VAL A 469 34.67 -12.13 -0.41
CA VAL A 469 33.25 -12.48 -0.55
C VAL A 469 33.03 -13.91 -0.01
N LYS A 470 32.00 -14.08 0.84
CA LYS A 470 31.59 -15.39 1.33
C LYS A 470 31.25 -16.33 0.19
N SER A 471 31.67 -17.57 0.30
CA SER A 471 31.60 -18.58 -0.77
C SER A 471 30.18 -18.97 -1.18
N ASP A 472 29.19 -18.72 -0.33
CA ASP A 472 27.77 -18.99 -0.56
C ASP A 472 27.01 -17.82 -1.22
N ARG A 473 27.70 -16.71 -1.51
CA ARG A 473 27.10 -15.50 -2.11
C ARG A 473 27.16 -15.53 -3.63
N THR A 474 26.11 -14.99 -4.24
CA THR A 474 25.97 -14.88 -5.70
C THR A 474 26.27 -13.45 -6.19
N PRO A 475 26.56 -13.27 -7.49
CA PRO A 475 26.70 -11.92 -8.07
C PRO A 475 25.48 -11.02 -7.84
N LEU A 476 24.27 -11.59 -7.78
CA LEU A 476 23.06 -10.81 -7.48
C LEU A 476 23.02 -10.35 -6.02
N ASP A 477 23.54 -11.13 -5.07
CA ASP A 477 23.61 -10.72 -3.67
C ASP A 477 24.51 -9.48 -3.51
N LEU A 478 25.64 -9.46 -4.22
CA LEU A 478 26.54 -8.29 -4.28
C LEU A 478 25.86 -7.09 -4.93
N LEU A 479 25.16 -7.29 -6.05
CA LEU A 479 24.40 -6.22 -6.70
C LEU A 479 23.38 -5.62 -5.75
N PHE A 480 22.57 -6.45 -5.08
CA PHE A 480 21.56 -5.98 -4.14
C PHE A 480 22.13 -5.36 -2.84
N GLN A 481 23.39 -5.62 -2.50
CA GLN A 481 24.11 -4.89 -1.45
C GLN A 481 24.48 -3.48 -1.92
N VAL A 482 24.91 -3.34 -3.18
CA VAL A 482 25.36 -2.06 -3.77
C VAL A 482 24.19 -1.10 -4.03
N LEU A 483 23.02 -1.62 -4.45
CA LEU A 483 21.89 -0.76 -4.80
C LEU A 483 21.49 0.21 -3.65
N PRO A 484 21.32 -0.23 -2.40
CA PRO A 484 21.06 0.68 -1.28
C PRO A 484 22.15 1.72 -1.06
N GLU A 485 23.41 1.31 -1.12
CA GLU A 485 24.55 2.22 -0.92
C GLU A 485 24.61 3.36 -1.95
N LEU A 486 24.10 3.12 -3.16
CA LEU A 486 23.99 4.12 -4.23
C LEU A 486 22.62 4.81 -4.27
N GLY A 487 21.73 4.55 -3.32
CA GLY A 487 20.38 5.14 -3.27
C GLY A 487 19.45 4.67 -4.40
N ILE A 488 19.78 3.54 -5.06
CA ILE A 488 18.99 2.97 -6.16
C ILE A 488 17.86 2.12 -5.59
N GLU A 489 16.65 2.25 -6.12
CA GLU A 489 15.51 1.47 -5.67
C GLU A 489 15.70 -0.03 -5.93
N LEU A 490 15.29 -0.86 -4.97
CA LEU A 490 15.33 -2.32 -5.11
C LEU A 490 14.41 -2.84 -6.23
N SER A 491 13.51 -2.01 -6.73
CA SER A 491 12.62 -2.28 -7.88
C SER A 491 13.22 -1.87 -9.22
N ALA A 492 14.42 -1.27 -9.26
CA ALA A 492 15.08 -0.84 -10.49
C ALA A 492 15.17 -1.96 -11.53
N LYS A 493 15.05 -1.60 -12.80
CA LYS A 493 15.14 -2.59 -13.90
C LYS A 493 16.56 -3.11 -14.00
N ILE A 494 16.75 -4.43 -13.92
CA ILE A 494 18.04 -5.10 -14.02
C ILE A 494 18.05 -5.92 -15.32
N GLU A 495 19.05 -5.73 -16.14
CA GLU A 495 19.35 -6.53 -17.33
C GLU A 495 20.73 -7.17 -17.18
N GLU A 496 20.85 -8.45 -17.44
CA GLU A 496 22.12 -9.16 -17.52
C GLU A 496 22.52 -9.30 -18.98
N LYS A 497 23.74 -8.86 -19.34
CA LYS A 497 24.27 -8.96 -20.70
C LYS A 497 25.69 -9.51 -20.66
N ASP A 498 26.07 -10.18 -21.74
CA ASP A 498 27.47 -10.58 -21.98
C ASP A 498 28.27 -9.41 -22.60
N VAL A 499 29.40 -9.09 -21.99
CA VAL A 499 30.37 -8.15 -22.52
C VAL A 499 31.74 -8.82 -22.53
N ASN A 500 32.21 -9.19 -23.72
CA ASN A 500 33.50 -9.90 -23.92
C ASN A 500 33.59 -11.23 -23.12
N GLY A 501 32.49 -11.99 -23.04
CA GLY A 501 32.42 -13.25 -22.32
C GLY A 501 32.28 -13.11 -20.80
N LYS A 502 31.95 -11.93 -20.29
CA LYS A 502 31.72 -11.63 -18.87
C LYS A 502 30.27 -11.20 -18.64
N LYS A 503 29.68 -11.67 -17.54
CA LYS A 503 28.36 -11.25 -17.10
C LYS A 503 28.41 -9.83 -16.53
N VAL A 504 27.63 -8.95 -17.11
CA VAL A 504 27.54 -7.54 -16.72
C VAL A 504 26.10 -7.19 -16.45
N PHE A 505 25.83 -6.63 -15.28
CA PHE A 505 24.52 -6.15 -14.87
C PHE A 505 24.36 -4.68 -15.28
N PHE A 506 23.22 -4.37 -15.89
CA PHE A 506 22.79 -3.03 -16.26
C PHE A 506 21.55 -2.70 -15.43
N VAL A 507 21.63 -1.66 -14.62
CA VAL A 507 20.54 -1.20 -13.78
C VAL A 507 20.03 0.15 -14.27
N ASP A 508 18.73 0.22 -14.57
CA ASP A 508 18.08 1.37 -15.20
C ASP A 508 18.84 1.89 -16.43
N GLY A 509 19.11 0.97 -17.35
CA GLY A 509 19.91 1.21 -18.54
C GLY A 509 21.40 1.22 -18.19
N THR A 510 22.07 2.36 -18.31
CA THR A 510 23.49 2.53 -17.97
C THR A 510 23.71 3.35 -16.71
N TYR A 511 22.67 3.58 -15.89
CA TYR A 511 22.82 4.34 -14.64
C TYR A 511 23.82 3.65 -13.69
N LEU A 512 23.65 2.33 -13.47
CA LEU A 512 24.66 1.50 -12.83
C LEU A 512 25.02 0.34 -13.76
N VAL A 513 26.30 0.15 -14.00
CA VAL A 513 26.86 -1.04 -14.64
C VAL A 513 27.75 -1.75 -13.63
N ALA A 514 27.53 -3.04 -13.42
CA ALA A 514 28.31 -3.82 -12.45
C ALA A 514 28.73 -5.18 -13.03
N THR A 515 29.94 -5.63 -12.68
CA THR A 515 30.40 -7.01 -12.97
C THR A 515 31.11 -7.59 -11.76
N PHE A 516 30.78 -8.84 -11.47
CA PHE A 516 31.35 -9.60 -10.35
C PHE A 516 31.99 -10.91 -10.81
N ASP A 517 32.11 -11.11 -12.13
CA ASP A 517 32.84 -12.21 -12.71
C ASP A 517 34.33 -12.11 -12.43
N THR A 518 35.03 -13.25 -12.43
CA THR A 518 36.48 -13.31 -12.36
C THR A 518 37.14 -13.05 -13.73
N ASP A 519 38.43 -12.76 -13.74
CA ASP A 519 39.24 -12.54 -14.95
C ASP A 519 38.70 -11.46 -15.90
N VAL A 520 38.19 -10.37 -15.35
CA VAL A 520 37.79 -9.18 -16.11
C VAL A 520 39.06 -8.48 -16.62
N ASN A 521 39.19 -8.36 -17.92
CA ASN A 521 40.35 -7.78 -18.56
C ASN A 521 40.11 -6.32 -19.00
N GLU A 522 41.17 -5.62 -19.39
CA GLU A 522 41.12 -4.22 -19.83
C GLU A 522 40.17 -3.98 -21.02
N SER A 523 40.00 -4.97 -21.92
CA SER A 523 39.11 -4.81 -23.07
C SER A 523 37.64 -4.78 -22.61
N THR A 524 37.25 -5.56 -21.60
CA THR A 524 35.91 -5.54 -21.01
C THR A 524 35.65 -4.23 -20.29
N VAL A 525 36.62 -3.74 -19.49
CA VAL A 525 36.54 -2.44 -18.81
C VAL A 525 36.41 -1.32 -19.81
N THR A 526 37.18 -1.35 -20.93
CA THR A 526 37.13 -0.37 -21.98
C THR A 526 35.77 -0.31 -22.68
N GLU A 527 35.18 -1.46 -23.01
CA GLU A 527 33.84 -1.51 -23.62
C GLU A 527 32.77 -0.95 -22.67
N ILE A 528 32.86 -1.26 -21.37
CA ILE A 528 31.97 -0.69 -20.37
C ILE A 528 32.15 0.83 -20.26
N ALA A 529 33.38 1.32 -20.20
CA ALA A 529 33.69 2.76 -20.13
C ALA A 529 33.15 3.54 -21.35
N LYS A 530 33.20 2.96 -22.56
CA LYS A 530 32.58 3.54 -23.76
C LYS A 530 31.08 3.72 -23.69
N MET A 531 30.38 2.90 -22.87
CA MET A 531 28.93 3.01 -22.65
C MET A 531 28.56 4.20 -21.74
N LYS A 532 29.57 4.81 -21.09
CA LYS A 532 29.44 5.99 -20.22
C LYS A 532 28.41 5.80 -19.10
N PRO A 533 28.56 4.80 -18.21
CA PRO A 533 27.68 4.62 -17.08
C PRO A 533 27.86 5.77 -16.07
N ASP A 534 26.81 6.11 -15.31
CA ASP A 534 26.94 7.03 -14.18
C ASP A 534 27.73 6.39 -13.04
N TYR A 535 27.49 5.11 -12.77
CA TYR A 535 28.21 4.30 -11.79
C TYR A 535 28.77 3.04 -12.44
N PHE A 536 30.00 2.68 -12.08
CA PHE A 536 30.56 1.38 -12.39
C PHE A 536 31.07 0.70 -11.13
N VAL A 537 30.70 -0.58 -10.94
CA VAL A 537 31.07 -1.39 -9.76
C VAL A 537 31.65 -2.73 -10.20
N MET A 538 32.79 -3.10 -9.62
CA MET A 538 33.36 -4.44 -9.72
C MET A 538 33.99 -4.84 -8.37
N ARG A 539 34.25 -6.15 -8.17
CA ARG A 539 35.05 -6.58 -7.01
C ARG A 539 36.54 -6.50 -7.34
N ASP A 540 37.36 -6.35 -6.29
CA ASP A 540 38.81 -6.38 -6.42
C ASP A 540 39.29 -7.69 -7.07
N ALA A 541 38.82 -8.83 -6.57
CA ALA A 541 39.09 -10.18 -7.12
C ALA A 541 38.55 -10.43 -8.54
N SER A 542 37.79 -9.49 -9.12
CA SER A 542 37.32 -9.60 -10.51
C SER A 542 38.41 -9.25 -11.52
N ALA A 543 39.42 -8.47 -11.15
CA ALA A 543 40.47 -8.09 -12.07
C ALA A 543 41.35 -9.29 -12.50
N ALA A 544 41.60 -9.43 -13.79
CA ALA A 544 42.42 -10.52 -14.33
C ALA A 544 43.89 -10.45 -13.85
N ASN A 545 44.35 -9.27 -13.53
CA ASN A 545 45.68 -9.00 -12.99
C ASN A 545 45.78 -7.54 -12.49
N ASP A 546 46.85 -7.20 -11.76
CA ASP A 546 47.10 -5.87 -11.17
C ASP A 546 47.10 -4.75 -12.21
N ASN A 547 47.56 -5.03 -13.44
CA ASN A 547 47.56 -4.02 -14.52
C ASN A 547 46.15 -3.55 -14.87
N VAL A 548 45.13 -4.40 -14.72
CA VAL A 548 43.72 -4.01 -14.95
C VAL A 548 43.28 -2.98 -13.91
N LEU A 549 43.66 -3.16 -12.65
CA LEU A 549 43.36 -2.21 -11.57
C LEU A 549 44.14 -0.90 -11.78
N ASP A 550 45.41 -0.96 -12.12
CA ASP A 550 46.25 0.22 -12.38
C ASP A 550 45.74 1.04 -13.58
N ASN A 551 45.30 0.37 -14.64
CA ASN A 551 44.78 1.01 -15.85
C ASN A 551 43.30 1.38 -15.78
N PHE A 552 42.58 0.83 -14.83
CA PHE A 552 41.13 1.05 -14.62
C PHE A 552 40.76 2.55 -14.56
N GLU A 553 41.49 3.32 -13.75
CA GLU A 553 41.28 4.76 -13.66
C GLU A 553 41.58 5.49 -14.95
N GLN A 554 42.63 5.09 -15.66
CA GLN A 554 43.04 5.73 -16.91
C GLN A 554 42.04 5.48 -18.03
N ILE A 555 41.51 4.26 -18.12
CA ILE A 555 40.49 3.89 -19.09
C ILE A 555 39.23 4.75 -18.89
N PHE A 556 38.74 4.85 -17.66
CA PHE A 556 37.57 5.69 -17.39
C PHE A 556 37.85 7.17 -17.56
N LYS A 557 39.01 7.68 -17.14
CA LYS A 557 39.42 9.08 -17.42
C LYS A 557 39.38 9.42 -18.91
N HIS A 558 39.72 8.45 -19.76
CA HIS A 558 39.76 8.67 -21.21
C HIS A 558 38.36 8.57 -21.86
N TYR A 559 37.57 7.55 -21.52
CA TYR A 559 36.30 7.27 -22.20
C TYR A 559 35.07 7.83 -21.49
N SER A 560 35.09 7.91 -20.14
CA SER A 560 33.96 8.35 -19.30
C SER A 560 34.43 8.97 -17.99
N PRO A 561 35.00 10.20 -18.04
CA PRO A 561 35.60 10.86 -16.87
C PRO A 561 34.59 11.10 -15.74
N ASP A 562 33.31 11.25 -16.07
CA ASP A 562 32.24 11.54 -15.11
C ASP A 562 31.70 10.27 -14.38
N THR A 563 32.07 9.08 -14.83
CA THR A 563 31.65 7.81 -14.17
C THR A 563 32.24 7.72 -12.77
N ILE A 564 31.34 7.52 -11.79
CA ILE A 564 31.73 7.19 -10.42
C ILE A 564 32.04 5.69 -10.34
N ARG A 565 33.26 5.37 -9.90
CA ARG A 565 33.78 4.00 -9.84
C ARG A 565 33.86 3.53 -8.41
N LYS A 566 33.47 2.29 -8.18
CA LYS A 566 33.56 1.63 -6.87
C LYS A 566 34.11 0.22 -7.05
N ILE A 567 35.09 -0.13 -6.24
CA ILE A 567 35.61 -1.49 -6.08
C ILE A 567 35.12 -2.01 -4.73
N LEU A 568 34.57 -3.24 -4.72
CA LEU A 568 34.10 -3.92 -3.52
C LEU A 568 35.20 -4.81 -2.94
#